data_0688c464de5e87754dd6f14fcac174ae
#
_entry.id   0688c464de5e87754dd6f14fcac174ae
#
_cell.length_a   1.000
_cell.length_b   1.000
_cell.length_c   1.000
_cell.angle_alpha   90.00
_cell.angle_beta   90.00
_cell.angle_gamma   90.00
#
_symmetry.space_group_name_H-M   'P 1'
#
loop_
_entity.id
_entity.type
_entity.pdbx_description
1 polymer ?
#
loop_
_entity_poly.entity_id
_entity_poly.type
_entity_poly.pdbx_seq_one_letter_code
_entity_poly.pdbx_strand_id
1 'polypeptide(L)'
;MRDACSIWSPSPFLRWVLLPGLLLLGLVIPVSAITMANDPHGYREFRWGMPLTDISDLTVTRENTHTIDYTFRDRPPVYAEIPVDSVLLSTVDAQFARVTIRYSGAQAHKQVLQYLERTYGTIERLPGQMMRGLNQQYTWRGPDTEISLTYEANRDRGFILIESRSLAPRFQDRISDTAE
;
A
#
# COMPACT_ATOMS: atom_id res chain seq x y z
N MET A 1 16.75 57.89 79.11
CA MET A 1 18.01 58.35 78.49
C MET A 1 18.37 57.43 77.32
N ARG A 2 18.32 58.05 76.14
CA ARG A 2 18.97 57.60 74.87
C ARG A 2 18.45 56.28 74.26
N ASP A 3 17.57 56.33 73.31
CA ASP A 3 17.78 56.58 71.90
C ASP A 3 18.68 55.55 71.25
N ALA A 4 18.12 54.68 70.48
CA ALA A 4 18.76 54.17 69.27
C ALA A 4 17.71 53.67 68.29
N CYS A 5 17.49 54.47 67.32
CA CYS A 5 16.78 54.24 66.07
C CYS A 5 17.54 53.15 65.31
N SER A 6 16.93 52.05 64.90
CA SER A 6 17.47 51.17 63.90
C SER A 6 16.56 51.08 62.70
N ILE A 7 17.07 51.62 61.66
CA ILE A 7 16.51 51.78 60.33
C ILE A 7 16.38 50.39 59.68
N TRP A 8 15.20 50.00 59.40
CA TRP A 8 14.94 48.75 58.62
C TRP A 8 15.06 49.04 57.13
N SER A 9 16.08 48.53 56.51
CA SER A 9 16.34 48.63 55.09
C SER A 9 15.62 47.49 54.37
N PRO A 10 14.77 47.75 53.40
CA PRO A 10 14.19 46.71 52.56
C PRO A 10 15.18 46.32 51.50
N SER A 11 15.57 45.05 51.45
CA SER A 11 16.40 44.46 50.40
C SER A 11 15.63 44.33 49.09
N PRO A 12 16.18 44.85 47.99
CA PRO A 12 15.59 44.71 46.66
C PRO A 12 16.19 43.51 45.94
N PHE A 13 15.68 42.32 46.18
CA PHE A 13 16.03 41.16 45.37
C PHE A 13 14.78 40.34 45.02
N LEU A 14 13.84 40.97 44.31
CA LEU A 14 12.91 40.20 43.51
C LEU A 14 13.39 40.22 42.07
N ARG A 15 14.44 39.43 41.81
CA ARG A 15 14.89 39.14 40.43
C ARG A 15 13.86 38.27 39.77
N TRP A 16 13.19 38.84 38.82
CA TRP A 16 12.37 38.14 37.83
C TRP A 16 13.21 37.13 37.09
N VAL A 17 13.10 35.88 37.45
CA VAL A 17 13.58 34.78 36.62
C VAL A 17 12.56 34.58 35.51
N LEU A 18 12.76 35.31 34.41
CA LEU A 18 12.10 35.02 33.17
C LEU A 18 12.74 33.71 32.64
N LEU A 19 12.06 32.61 32.88
CA LEU A 19 12.32 31.35 32.17
C LEU A 19 11.94 31.57 30.69
N PRO A 20 12.89 31.51 29.74
CA PRO A 20 12.52 31.40 28.34
C PRO A 20 11.90 30.02 28.16
N GLY A 21 10.58 29.97 28.00
CA GLY A 21 9.89 28.79 27.52
C GLY A 21 10.45 28.44 26.14
N LEU A 22 11.34 27.47 26.12
CA LEU A 22 11.85 26.86 24.89
C LEU A 22 10.70 26.13 24.21
N LEU A 23 10.03 26.85 23.30
CA LEU A 23 9.01 26.31 22.41
C LEU A 23 9.72 25.32 21.47
N LEU A 24 9.80 24.05 21.88
CA LEU A 24 10.19 22.95 21.02
C LEU A 24 9.08 22.83 19.94
N LEU A 25 9.20 23.62 18.87
CA LEU A 25 8.50 23.34 17.63
C LEU A 25 9.01 21.98 17.13
N GLY A 26 8.28 20.92 17.48
CA GLY A 26 8.52 19.60 16.92
C GLY A 26 8.39 19.72 15.41
N LEU A 27 9.52 19.64 14.71
CA LEU A 27 9.57 19.48 13.25
C LEU A 27 8.92 18.14 12.95
N VAL A 28 7.62 18.12 12.68
CA VAL A 28 6.93 16.97 12.11
C VAL A 28 7.43 16.88 10.67
N ILE A 29 8.51 16.10 10.47
CA ILE A 29 8.96 15.74 9.13
C ILE A 29 7.85 14.85 8.58
N PRO A 30 7.12 15.27 7.53
CA PRO A 30 6.18 14.36 6.87
C PRO A 30 7.01 13.20 6.34
N VAL A 31 6.81 12.01 6.89
CA VAL A 31 7.27 10.78 6.26
C VAL A 31 6.47 10.70 4.97
N SER A 32 7.09 11.10 3.87
CA SER A 32 6.53 10.91 2.54
C SER A 32 6.41 9.41 2.32
N ALA A 33 5.24 8.87 2.57
CA ALA A 33 4.89 7.56 2.04
C ALA A 33 5.08 7.66 0.53
N ILE A 34 5.87 6.76 -0.06
CA ILE A 34 6.12 6.73 -1.50
C ILE A 34 4.76 6.66 -2.17
N THR A 35 4.37 7.76 -2.80
CA THR A 35 3.08 7.87 -3.44
C THR A 35 3.26 7.36 -4.86
N MET A 36 2.46 6.39 -5.27
CA MET A 36 2.37 5.89 -6.63
C MET A 36 2.17 7.07 -7.60
N ALA A 37 3.00 7.16 -8.65
CA ALA A 37 2.96 8.29 -9.58
C ALA A 37 1.65 8.35 -10.37
N ASN A 38 1.07 7.20 -10.74
CA ASN A 38 -0.14 7.09 -11.56
C ASN A 38 -1.05 6.04 -10.95
N ASP A 39 -1.99 6.46 -10.10
CA ASP A 39 -2.98 5.53 -9.53
C ASP A 39 -3.94 5.05 -10.63
N PRO A 40 -4.04 3.74 -10.91
CA PRO A 40 -4.86 3.24 -12.00
C PRO A 40 -6.38 3.26 -11.71
N HIS A 41 -6.81 3.40 -10.45
CA HIS A 41 -8.22 3.36 -10.01
C HIS A 41 -9.01 2.13 -10.51
N GLY A 42 -8.30 1.05 -10.83
CA GLY A 42 -8.87 -0.17 -11.42
C GLY A 42 -7.84 -0.99 -12.18
N TYR A 43 -8.32 -1.79 -13.13
CA TYR A 43 -7.49 -2.60 -14.01
C TYR A 43 -8.04 -2.60 -15.43
N ARG A 44 -7.27 -2.13 -16.40
CA ARG A 44 -7.70 -1.92 -17.78
C ARG A 44 -8.94 -1.01 -17.81
N GLU A 45 -10.03 -1.48 -18.44
CA GLU A 45 -11.33 -0.81 -18.52
C GLU A 45 -12.17 -0.90 -17.25
N PHE A 46 -11.83 -1.79 -16.31
CA PHE A 46 -12.60 -2.04 -15.10
C PHE A 46 -12.20 -1.11 -13.95
N ARG A 47 -13.15 -0.34 -13.43
CA ARG A 47 -12.96 0.53 -12.28
C ARG A 47 -13.23 -0.19 -10.97
N TRP A 48 -12.55 0.20 -9.89
CA TRP A 48 -12.87 -0.34 -8.58
C TRP A 48 -14.34 -0.13 -8.22
N GLY A 49 -14.97 -1.14 -7.64
CA GLY A 49 -16.36 -1.12 -7.21
C GLY A 49 -17.40 -1.43 -8.31
N MET A 50 -17.02 -1.50 -9.60
CA MET A 50 -17.98 -1.87 -10.62
C MET A 50 -18.34 -3.36 -10.53
N PRO A 51 -19.58 -3.75 -10.87
CA PRO A 51 -19.95 -5.16 -11.00
C PRO A 51 -19.31 -5.77 -12.26
N LEU A 52 -18.93 -7.06 -12.18
CA LEU A 52 -18.37 -7.81 -13.31
C LEU A 52 -19.31 -8.87 -13.86
N THR A 53 -20.54 -8.96 -13.35
CA THR A 53 -21.44 -10.09 -13.56
C THR A 53 -21.87 -10.27 -15.03
N ASP A 54 -22.10 -9.17 -15.76
CA ASP A 54 -22.69 -9.22 -17.12
C ASP A 54 -21.67 -8.91 -18.23
N ILE A 55 -20.38 -9.11 -17.93
CA ILE A 55 -19.32 -8.82 -18.90
C ILE A 55 -19.05 -10.05 -19.74
N SER A 56 -19.39 -9.99 -21.03
CA SER A 56 -19.30 -11.11 -21.97
C SER A 56 -17.89 -11.69 -22.13
N ASP A 57 -16.88 -10.84 -21.96
CA ASP A 57 -15.45 -11.19 -22.09
C ASP A 57 -14.88 -11.90 -20.86
N LEU A 58 -15.69 -12.05 -19.80
CA LEU A 58 -15.27 -12.70 -18.57
C LEU A 58 -15.96 -14.05 -18.38
N THR A 59 -15.25 -14.96 -17.73
CA THR A 59 -15.75 -16.27 -17.32
C THR A 59 -15.51 -16.46 -15.84
N VAL A 60 -16.52 -16.90 -15.10
CA VAL A 60 -16.42 -17.26 -13.68
C VAL A 60 -15.54 -18.50 -13.55
N THR A 61 -14.53 -18.44 -12.69
CA THR A 61 -13.63 -19.56 -12.38
C THR A 61 -13.83 -20.11 -10.98
N ARG A 62 -14.30 -19.26 -10.08
CA ARG A 62 -14.65 -19.64 -8.69
C ARG A 62 -15.75 -18.72 -8.20
N GLU A 63 -16.69 -19.31 -7.48
CA GLU A 63 -17.78 -18.58 -6.84
C GLU A 63 -17.93 -19.05 -5.41
N ASN A 64 -17.97 -18.10 -4.47
CA ASN A 64 -18.30 -18.30 -3.07
C ASN A 64 -19.42 -17.30 -2.70
N THR A 65 -19.94 -17.40 -1.50
CA THR A 65 -21.05 -16.57 -1.01
C THR A 65 -20.82 -15.07 -1.20
N HIS A 66 -19.60 -14.60 -0.98
CA HIS A 66 -19.24 -13.15 -1.00
C HIS A 66 -18.19 -12.79 -2.04
N THR A 67 -17.56 -13.77 -2.67
CA THR A 67 -16.46 -13.53 -3.60
C THR A 67 -16.65 -14.31 -4.89
N ILE A 68 -16.40 -13.67 -6.01
CA ILE A 68 -16.41 -14.32 -7.32
C ILE A 68 -15.11 -13.96 -8.04
N ASP A 69 -14.46 -15.00 -8.56
CA ASP A 69 -13.25 -14.86 -9.36
C ASP A 69 -13.57 -15.06 -10.84
N TYR A 70 -13.05 -14.15 -11.67
CA TYR A 70 -13.23 -14.15 -13.12
C TYR A 70 -11.89 -14.23 -13.84
N THR A 71 -11.89 -14.80 -15.03
CA THR A 71 -10.77 -14.74 -15.98
C THR A 71 -11.26 -14.26 -17.34
N PHE A 72 -10.36 -13.76 -18.18
CA PHE A 72 -10.69 -13.38 -19.55
C PHE A 72 -10.98 -14.61 -20.39
N ARG A 73 -12.08 -14.54 -21.16
CA ARG A 73 -12.48 -15.58 -22.08
C ARG A 73 -11.62 -15.50 -23.36
N ASP A 74 -11.19 -16.66 -23.87
CA ASP A 74 -10.55 -16.80 -25.19
C ASP A 74 -9.35 -15.86 -25.46
N ARG A 75 -8.71 -15.37 -24.42
CA ARG A 75 -7.51 -14.53 -24.52
C ARG A 75 -6.37 -15.12 -23.74
N PRO A 76 -5.15 -15.18 -24.33
CA PRO A 76 -3.97 -15.57 -23.57
C PRO A 76 -3.75 -14.56 -22.42
N PRO A 77 -3.36 -15.03 -21.25
CA PRO A 77 -3.08 -14.15 -20.13
C PRO A 77 -1.82 -13.33 -20.40
N VAL A 78 -1.97 -12.01 -20.46
CA VAL A 78 -0.88 -11.05 -20.64
C VAL A 78 -1.01 -9.89 -19.68
N TYR A 79 0.11 -9.41 -19.16
CA TYR A 79 0.22 -8.20 -18.38
C TYR A 79 1.25 -7.26 -19.01
N ALA A 80 0.81 -6.08 -19.46
CA ALA A 80 1.69 -5.12 -20.13
C ALA A 80 2.52 -5.74 -21.28
N GLU A 81 1.88 -6.54 -22.13
CA GLU A 81 2.48 -7.30 -23.24
C GLU A 81 3.41 -8.45 -22.81
N ILE A 82 3.60 -8.66 -21.50
CA ILE A 82 4.38 -9.76 -20.96
C ILE A 82 3.46 -10.98 -20.83
N PRO A 83 3.79 -12.13 -21.42
CA PRO A 83 3.07 -13.38 -21.17
C PRO A 83 3.13 -13.74 -19.69
N VAL A 84 1.99 -14.10 -19.10
CA VAL A 84 1.87 -14.50 -17.70
C VAL A 84 1.10 -15.81 -17.59
N ASP A 85 1.17 -16.47 -16.43
CA ASP A 85 0.50 -17.76 -16.24
C ASP A 85 -1.02 -17.60 -16.06
N SER A 86 -1.44 -16.54 -15.37
CA SER A 86 -2.86 -16.25 -15.15
C SER A 86 -3.11 -14.80 -14.77
N VAL A 87 -4.32 -14.32 -15.13
CA VAL A 87 -4.89 -13.05 -14.66
C VAL A 87 -6.26 -13.35 -14.10
N LEU A 88 -6.45 -13.10 -12.82
CA LEU A 88 -7.68 -13.34 -12.08
C LEU A 88 -8.22 -12.02 -11.55
N LEU A 89 -9.49 -11.72 -11.87
CA LEU A 89 -10.20 -10.58 -11.35
C LEU A 89 -11.15 -11.05 -10.26
N SER A 90 -11.11 -10.43 -9.07
CA SER A 90 -11.93 -10.84 -7.95
C SER A 90 -12.87 -9.74 -7.50
N THR A 91 -14.12 -10.12 -7.25
CA THR A 91 -15.12 -9.25 -6.62
C THR A 91 -15.32 -9.67 -5.16
N VAL A 92 -15.69 -8.71 -4.33
CA VAL A 92 -16.20 -8.92 -2.98
C VAL A 92 -17.53 -8.19 -2.84
N ASP A 93 -18.56 -8.86 -2.34
CA ASP A 93 -19.93 -8.34 -2.28
C ASP A 93 -20.38 -7.75 -3.65
N ALA A 94 -20.11 -8.49 -4.74
CA ALA A 94 -20.35 -8.13 -6.14
C ALA A 94 -19.59 -6.89 -6.66
N GLN A 95 -18.65 -6.33 -5.90
CA GLN A 95 -17.85 -5.18 -6.28
C GLN A 95 -16.41 -5.61 -6.67
N PHE A 96 -15.95 -5.17 -7.86
CA PHE A 96 -14.58 -5.43 -8.31
C PHE A 96 -13.57 -4.76 -7.38
N ALA A 97 -12.66 -5.55 -6.82
CA ALA A 97 -11.77 -5.08 -5.77
C ALA A 97 -10.32 -5.54 -5.89
N ARG A 98 -10.04 -6.60 -6.68
CA ARG A 98 -8.70 -7.20 -6.73
C ARG A 98 -8.39 -7.80 -8.08
N VAL A 99 -7.13 -7.71 -8.49
CA VAL A 99 -6.54 -8.49 -9.58
C VAL A 99 -5.34 -9.25 -9.06
N THR A 100 -5.29 -10.54 -9.35
CA THR A 100 -4.14 -11.40 -9.08
C THR A 100 -3.53 -11.86 -10.39
N ILE A 101 -2.26 -11.51 -10.61
CA ILE A 101 -1.52 -11.91 -11.81
C ILE A 101 -0.40 -12.83 -11.35
N ARG A 102 -0.30 -14.00 -11.96
CA ARG A 102 0.78 -14.97 -11.69
C ARG A 102 1.66 -15.12 -12.91
N TYR A 103 2.94 -15.23 -12.68
CA TYR A 103 3.93 -15.44 -13.74
C TYR A 103 5.08 -16.31 -13.24
N SER A 104 5.83 -16.88 -14.18
CA SER A 104 7.00 -17.71 -13.92
C SER A 104 8.20 -17.21 -14.71
N GLY A 105 9.40 -17.41 -14.17
CA GLY A 105 10.65 -17.07 -14.84
C GLY A 105 11.28 -15.75 -14.39
N ALA A 106 12.59 -15.79 -14.14
CA ALA A 106 13.38 -14.63 -13.76
C ALA A 106 13.36 -13.52 -14.83
N GLN A 107 13.25 -13.87 -16.11
CA GLN A 107 13.16 -12.90 -17.20
C GLN A 107 11.82 -12.17 -17.17
N ALA A 108 10.71 -12.88 -16.97
CA ALA A 108 9.39 -12.27 -16.80
C ALA A 108 9.36 -11.37 -15.56
N HIS A 109 9.97 -11.81 -14.45
CA HIS A 109 10.09 -10.99 -13.25
C HIS A 109 10.81 -9.66 -13.51
N LYS A 110 11.94 -9.71 -14.22
CA LYS A 110 12.67 -8.47 -14.57
C LYS A 110 11.84 -7.53 -15.42
N GLN A 111 11.12 -8.04 -16.41
CA GLN A 111 10.25 -7.24 -17.28
C GLN A 111 9.07 -6.62 -16.49
N VAL A 112 8.41 -7.41 -15.64
CA VAL A 112 7.33 -6.96 -14.76
C VAL A 112 7.81 -5.86 -13.82
N LEU A 113 8.93 -6.06 -13.13
CA LEU A 113 9.49 -5.06 -12.22
C LEU A 113 9.82 -3.76 -12.96
N GLN A 114 10.50 -3.83 -14.10
CA GLN A 114 10.81 -2.66 -14.93
C GLN A 114 9.54 -1.92 -15.40
N TYR A 115 8.50 -2.66 -15.77
CA TYR A 115 7.23 -2.06 -16.16
C TYR A 115 6.58 -1.31 -14.99
N LEU A 116 6.52 -1.95 -13.81
CA LEU A 116 5.92 -1.35 -12.63
C LEU A 116 6.68 -0.10 -12.17
N GLU A 117 8.02 -0.16 -12.13
CA GLU A 117 8.84 0.99 -11.77
C GLU A 117 8.69 2.16 -12.77
N ARG A 118 8.63 1.86 -14.06
CA ARG A 118 8.43 2.90 -15.10
C ARG A 118 7.04 3.54 -15.03
N THR A 119 6.02 2.76 -14.70
CA THR A 119 4.62 3.20 -14.73
C THR A 119 4.20 3.89 -13.42
N TYR A 120 4.63 3.34 -12.29
CA TYR A 120 4.18 3.76 -10.96
C TYR A 120 5.25 4.45 -10.12
N GLY A 121 6.45 4.53 -10.63
CA GLY A 121 7.61 5.15 -9.97
C GLY A 121 8.57 4.12 -9.38
N THR A 122 9.83 4.54 -9.28
CA THR A 122 10.88 3.72 -8.68
C THR A 122 10.66 3.58 -7.19
N ILE A 123 10.86 2.38 -6.65
CA ILE A 123 10.82 2.16 -5.21
C ILE A 123 12.19 2.48 -4.65
N GLU A 124 12.27 3.50 -3.80
CA GLU A 124 13.46 3.74 -2.99
C GLU A 124 13.62 2.57 -2.02
N ARG A 125 14.70 1.82 -2.22
CA ARG A 125 15.06 0.71 -1.33
C ARG A 125 15.65 1.29 -0.05
N LEU A 126 14.89 1.32 1.02
CA LEU A 126 15.42 1.69 2.32
C LEU A 126 16.53 0.69 2.72
N PRO A 127 17.68 1.17 3.23
CA PRO A 127 18.71 0.31 3.77
C PRO A 127 18.11 -0.57 4.89
N GLY A 128 18.10 -1.90 4.69
CA GLY A 128 17.50 -2.86 5.62
C GLY A 128 16.21 -3.54 5.13
N GLN A 129 15.48 -2.97 4.16
CA GLN A 129 14.40 -3.64 3.44
C GLN A 129 14.90 -4.51 2.27
N MET A 130 16.20 -4.64 2.12
CA MET A 130 16.76 -5.59 1.19
C MET A 130 16.38 -6.99 1.64
N MET A 131 15.42 -7.54 0.97
CA MET A 131 15.17 -8.97 1.03
C MET A 131 16.39 -9.68 0.48
N ARG A 132 17.32 -9.93 1.41
CA ARG A 132 18.43 -10.84 1.14
C ARG A 132 17.83 -12.21 1.11
N GLY A 133 17.79 -12.81 -0.05
CA GLY A 133 17.34 -14.16 -0.15
C GLY A 133 16.37 -14.41 -1.29
N LEU A 134 15.68 -15.51 -1.17
CA LEU A 134 14.89 -16.14 -2.21
C LEU A 134 13.56 -15.44 -2.49
N ASN A 135 13.15 -14.47 -1.64
CA ASN A 135 11.88 -13.77 -1.79
C ASN A 135 12.11 -12.26 -1.92
N GLN A 136 11.53 -11.66 -2.94
CA GLN A 136 11.54 -10.23 -3.18
C GLN A 136 10.11 -9.71 -3.12
N GLN A 137 9.91 -8.59 -2.41
CA GLN A 137 8.61 -7.94 -2.30
C GLN A 137 8.74 -6.44 -2.53
N TYR A 138 7.82 -5.88 -3.31
CA TYR A 138 7.75 -4.47 -3.65
C TYR A 138 6.31 -4.01 -3.51
N THR A 139 6.09 -2.79 -3.03
CA THR A 139 4.74 -2.24 -2.86
C THR A 139 4.68 -0.80 -3.34
N TRP A 140 3.73 -0.52 -4.22
CA TRP A 140 3.35 0.84 -4.65
C TRP A 140 2.00 1.16 -4.04
N ARG A 141 1.88 2.33 -3.44
CA ARG A 141 0.65 2.74 -2.77
C ARG A 141 0.19 4.09 -3.28
N GLY A 142 -0.97 4.09 -3.93
CA GLY A 142 -1.69 5.28 -4.37
C GLY A 142 -2.84 5.64 -3.42
N PRO A 143 -3.62 6.67 -3.74
CA PRO A 143 -4.81 7.03 -2.97
C PRO A 143 -5.88 5.92 -2.97
N ASP A 144 -6.14 5.29 -4.12
CA ASP A 144 -7.22 4.31 -4.28
C ASP A 144 -6.71 2.89 -4.52
N THR A 145 -5.46 2.73 -4.98
CA THR A 145 -4.90 1.44 -5.39
C THR A 145 -3.63 1.12 -4.60
N GLU A 146 -3.47 -0.15 -4.25
CA GLU A 146 -2.22 -0.71 -3.79
C GLU A 146 -1.77 -1.82 -4.76
N ILE A 147 -0.50 -1.81 -5.14
CA ILE A 147 0.12 -2.84 -5.98
C ILE A 147 1.23 -3.49 -5.19
N SER A 148 1.16 -4.79 -4.99
CA SER A 148 2.20 -5.59 -4.37
C SER A 148 2.75 -6.60 -5.36
N LEU A 149 4.06 -6.58 -5.56
CA LEU A 149 4.81 -7.55 -6.36
C LEU A 149 5.60 -8.45 -5.43
N THR A 150 5.41 -9.75 -5.53
CA THR A 150 6.20 -10.76 -4.81
C THR A 150 6.84 -11.72 -5.80
N TYR A 151 8.13 -12.04 -5.59
CA TYR A 151 8.84 -13.03 -6.38
C TYR A 151 9.61 -14.00 -5.48
N GLU A 152 9.36 -15.30 -5.66
CA GLU A 152 10.01 -16.41 -4.97
C GLU A 152 11.07 -17.01 -5.88
N ALA A 153 12.32 -16.55 -5.75
CA ALA A 153 13.40 -16.96 -6.63
C ALA A 153 13.71 -18.48 -6.56
N ASN A 154 13.51 -19.12 -5.41
CA ASN A 154 13.70 -20.56 -5.24
C ASN A 154 12.67 -21.42 -6.01
N ARG A 155 11.53 -20.83 -6.34
CA ARG A 155 10.44 -21.48 -7.09
C ARG A 155 10.28 -20.93 -8.49
N ASP A 156 11.07 -19.92 -8.83
CA ASP A 156 11.03 -19.15 -10.07
C ASP A 156 9.61 -18.64 -10.41
N ARG A 157 8.87 -18.19 -9.39
CA ARG A 157 7.48 -17.75 -9.51
C ARG A 157 7.28 -16.39 -8.88
N GLY A 158 6.43 -15.61 -9.53
CA GLY A 158 6.00 -14.33 -9.00
C GLY A 158 4.51 -14.10 -9.10
N PHE A 159 4.03 -13.18 -8.30
CA PHE A 159 2.66 -12.70 -8.41
C PHE A 159 2.59 -11.20 -8.15
N ILE A 160 1.65 -10.57 -8.82
CA ILE A 160 1.27 -9.18 -8.63
C ILE A 160 -0.12 -9.18 -8.06
N LEU A 161 -0.32 -8.46 -6.98
CA LEU A 161 -1.62 -8.19 -6.40
C LEU A 161 -1.92 -6.70 -6.61
N ILE A 162 -2.98 -6.39 -7.33
CA ILE A 162 -3.46 -5.03 -7.55
C ILE A 162 -4.82 -4.93 -6.86
N GLU A 163 -4.96 -4.02 -5.89
CA GLU A 163 -6.12 -4.00 -5.02
C GLU A 163 -6.69 -2.60 -4.83
N SER A 164 -8.00 -2.54 -4.72
CA SER A 164 -8.68 -1.36 -4.18
C SER A 164 -8.40 -1.23 -2.69
N ARG A 165 -7.83 -0.12 -2.26
CA ARG A 165 -7.54 0.13 -0.84
C ARG A 165 -8.78 0.21 0.04
N SER A 166 -9.92 0.61 -0.54
CA SER A 166 -11.18 0.73 0.19
C SER A 166 -11.97 -0.58 0.25
N LEU A 167 -11.82 -1.47 -0.75
CA LEU A 167 -12.62 -2.70 -0.85
C LEU A 167 -11.83 -3.95 -0.43
N ALA A 168 -10.52 -3.98 -0.63
CA ALA A 168 -9.70 -5.15 -0.32
C ALA A 168 -9.78 -5.63 1.14
N PRO A 169 -9.90 -4.78 2.16
CA PRO A 169 -10.07 -5.24 3.54
C PRO A 169 -11.28 -6.15 3.74
N ARG A 170 -12.35 -5.98 2.95
CA ARG A 170 -13.56 -6.82 3.03
C ARG A 170 -13.29 -8.29 2.72
N PHE A 171 -12.25 -8.62 1.95
CA PHE A 171 -11.89 -10.03 1.72
C PHE A 171 -11.51 -10.73 3.02
N GLN A 172 -10.81 -10.04 3.91
CA GLN A 172 -10.41 -10.61 5.21
C GLN A 172 -11.61 -10.74 6.16
N ASP A 173 -12.48 -9.73 6.20
CA ASP A 173 -13.69 -9.75 7.01
C ASP A 173 -14.58 -10.94 6.63
N ARG A 174 -14.76 -11.19 5.32
CA ARG A 174 -15.59 -12.31 4.83
C ARG A 174 -14.98 -13.71 5.04
N ILE A 175 -13.65 -13.82 5.10
CA ILE A 175 -13.00 -15.09 5.44
C ILE A 175 -13.24 -15.42 6.93
N SER A 176 -13.22 -14.42 7.79
CA SER A 176 -13.49 -14.60 9.22
C SER A 176 -14.92 -15.04 9.49
N ASP A 177 -15.90 -14.46 8.78
CA ASP A 177 -17.32 -14.80 8.90
C ASP A 177 -17.63 -16.25 8.44
N THR A 178 -16.80 -16.86 7.61
CA THR A 178 -17.02 -18.22 7.10
C THR A 178 -16.38 -19.28 8.02
N ALA A 179 -15.57 -18.86 8.99
CA ALA A 179 -14.83 -19.75 9.89
C ALA A 179 -15.55 -19.99 11.24
N GLU A 180 -16.70 -19.38 11.47
CA GLU A 180 -17.62 -19.65 12.60
C GLU A 180 -18.74 -20.61 12.18
#